data_cccd9acb12cc5a99bfad95b280a1bb1d
#
_entry.id   cccd9acb12cc5a99bfad95b280a1bb1d
#
_cell.length_a   1.000
_cell.length_b   1.000
_cell.length_c   1.000
_cell.angle_alpha   90.00
_cell.angle_beta   90.00
_cell.angle_gamma   90.00
#
_symmetry.space_group_name_H-M   'P 1'
#
loop_
_entity.id
_entity.type
_entity.pdbx_description
1 polymer ?
#
loop_
_entity_poly.entity_id
_entity_poly.type
_entity_poly.pdbx_seq_one_letter_code
_entity_poly.pdbx_strand_id
1 'polypeptide(L)' 'MTAADRKALAEQVGSDEQYLYQCLTGRKAMKPEEAVRIERQSGQRVRRWDLRPADWHRIWPELIGAEGAPAIPAEQGAA' A
#
# COMPACT_ATOMS: atom_id res chain seq x y z
N MET A 1 -3.12 -11.49 -3.22
CA MET A 1 -3.40 -11.76 -1.78
C MET A 1 -4.81 -12.29 -1.62
N THR A 2 -4.96 -13.45 -1.03
CA THR A 2 -6.28 -14.04 -0.82
C THR A 2 -6.99 -13.38 0.36
N ALA A 3 -8.29 -13.70 0.52
CA ALA A 3 -9.04 -13.19 1.67
C ALA A 3 -8.45 -13.69 2.98
N ALA A 4 -8.00 -14.94 3.01
CA ALA A 4 -7.38 -15.49 4.21
C ALA A 4 -6.07 -14.75 4.52
N ASP A 5 -5.30 -14.42 3.50
CA ASP A 5 -4.07 -13.66 3.68
C ASP A 5 -4.35 -12.26 4.23
N ARG A 6 -5.40 -11.61 3.71
CA ARG A 6 -5.77 -10.29 4.20
C ARG A 6 -6.18 -10.33 5.67
N LYS A 7 -6.95 -11.35 6.04
CA LYS A 7 -7.41 -11.48 7.42
C LYS A 7 -6.23 -11.69 8.36
N ALA A 8 -5.30 -12.56 7.97
CA ALA A 8 -4.11 -12.82 8.78
C ALA A 8 -3.26 -11.56 8.91
N LEU A 9 -3.11 -10.83 7.80
CA LEU A 9 -2.35 -9.59 7.81
C LEU A 9 -3.02 -8.56 8.72
N ALA A 10 -4.34 -8.42 8.63
CA ALA A 10 -5.05 -7.46 9.45
C ALA A 10 -4.84 -7.74 10.93
N GLU A 11 -4.88 -9.02 11.31
CA GLU A 11 -4.63 -9.39 12.69
C GLU A 11 -3.19 -9.09 13.10
N GLN A 12 -2.26 -9.35 12.20
CA GLN A 12 -0.84 -9.12 12.49
C GLN A 12 -0.55 -7.65 12.74
N VAL A 13 -1.14 -6.77 11.96
CA VAL A 13 -0.85 -5.34 12.05
C VAL A 13 -1.87 -4.58 12.91
N GLY A 14 -2.85 -5.28 13.48
CA GLY A 14 -3.84 -4.65 14.35
C GLY A 14 -4.79 -3.74 13.60
N SER A 15 -5.14 -4.10 12.37
CA SER A 15 -6.00 -3.29 11.54
C SER A 15 -7.24 -4.09 11.13
N ASP A 16 -8.23 -3.39 10.57
CA ASP A 16 -9.45 -4.02 10.10
C ASP A 16 -9.25 -4.56 8.70
N GLU A 17 -9.66 -5.81 8.47
CA GLU A 17 -9.47 -6.45 7.17
C GLU A 17 -10.21 -5.71 6.06
N GLN A 18 -11.41 -5.23 6.33
CA GLN A 18 -12.18 -4.52 5.33
C GLN A 18 -11.51 -3.21 4.94
N TYR A 19 -10.99 -2.50 5.94
CA TYR A 19 -10.27 -1.25 5.68
C TYR A 19 -9.02 -1.51 4.84
N LEU A 20 -8.27 -2.55 5.17
CA LEU A 20 -7.10 -2.91 4.38
C LEU A 20 -7.48 -3.20 2.94
N TYR A 21 -8.55 -3.95 2.73
CA TYR A 21 -9.01 -4.27 1.39
C TYR A 21 -9.35 -3.00 0.60
N GLN A 22 -10.02 -2.06 1.26
CA GLN A 22 -10.38 -0.80 0.60
C GLN A 22 -9.16 0.02 0.22
N CYS A 23 -8.14 0.00 1.05
CA CYS A 23 -6.89 0.70 0.74
C CYS A 23 -6.14 0.01 -0.39
N LEU A 24 -6.07 -1.32 -0.36
CA LEU A 24 -5.35 -2.08 -1.38
C LEU A 24 -6.01 -1.94 -2.75
N THR A 25 -7.31 -1.73 -2.79
CA THR A 25 -8.02 -1.55 -4.05
C THR A 25 -8.13 -0.10 -4.49
N GLY A 26 -7.59 0.82 -3.69
CA GLY A 26 -7.60 2.23 -4.04
C GLY A 26 -8.86 2.98 -3.67
N ARG A 27 -9.81 2.32 -3.01
CA ARG A 27 -11.06 2.97 -2.62
C ARG A 27 -10.88 3.94 -1.47
N LYS A 28 -9.92 3.66 -0.60
CA LYS A 28 -9.58 4.55 0.50
C LYS A 28 -8.07 4.73 0.54
N ALA A 29 -7.64 5.85 1.09
CA ALA A 29 -6.23 6.13 1.24
C ALA A 29 -5.96 6.31 2.72
N MET A 30 -5.14 5.43 3.29
CA MET A 30 -4.75 5.58 4.68
C MET A 30 -3.69 6.67 4.79
N LYS A 31 -3.48 7.16 6.00
CA LYS A 31 -2.44 8.16 6.22
C LYS A 31 -1.08 7.58 5.88
N PRO A 32 -0.17 8.42 5.34
CA PRO A 32 1.15 7.94 4.96
C PRO A 32 1.90 7.26 6.10
N GLU A 33 1.83 7.80 7.30
CA GLU A 33 2.55 7.20 8.42
C GLU A 33 1.97 5.85 8.81
N GLU A 34 0.67 5.65 8.60
CA GLU A 34 0.08 4.34 8.85
C GLU A 34 0.53 3.33 7.80
N ALA A 35 0.65 3.76 6.55
CA ALA A 35 1.15 2.88 5.50
C ALA A 35 2.56 2.41 5.81
N VAL A 36 3.41 3.30 6.30
CA VAL A 36 4.77 2.93 6.70
C VAL A 36 4.74 1.93 7.85
N ARG A 37 3.86 2.15 8.82
CA ARG A 37 3.74 1.24 9.96
C ARG A 37 3.33 -0.15 9.51
N ILE A 38 2.34 -0.23 8.63
CA ILE A 38 1.83 -1.52 8.16
C ILE A 38 2.89 -2.24 7.33
N GLU A 39 3.60 -1.51 6.49
CA GLU A 39 4.69 -2.12 5.72
C GLU A 39 5.72 -2.75 6.66
N ARG A 40 6.09 -2.02 7.70
CA ARG A 40 7.10 -2.51 8.64
C ARG A 40 6.58 -3.70 9.43
N GLN A 41 5.36 -3.60 9.98
CA GLN A 41 4.81 -4.65 10.83
C GLN A 41 4.45 -5.90 10.05
N SER A 42 4.20 -5.78 8.76
CA SER A 42 3.91 -6.94 7.92
C SER A 42 5.18 -7.64 7.43
N GLY A 43 6.36 -7.12 7.79
CA GLY A 43 7.61 -7.67 7.27
C GLY A 43 7.74 -7.44 5.78
N GLN A 44 7.18 -6.35 5.30
CA GLN A 44 7.20 -5.94 3.90
C GLN A 44 6.36 -6.85 2.99
N ARG A 45 5.47 -7.63 3.56
CA ARG A 45 4.50 -8.39 2.76
C ARG A 45 3.54 -7.45 2.05
N VAL A 46 3.28 -6.28 2.65
CA VAL A 46 2.50 -5.23 2.02
C VAL A 46 3.37 -3.99 2.02
N ARG A 47 3.49 -3.37 0.85
CA ARG A 47 4.36 -2.22 0.69
C ARG A 47 3.54 -0.93 0.63
N ARG A 48 4.21 0.19 0.81
CA ARG A 48 3.53 1.49 0.80
C ARG A 48 2.78 1.73 -0.51
N TRP A 49 3.34 1.29 -1.62
CA TRP A 49 2.67 1.46 -2.91
C TRP A 49 1.43 0.58 -3.05
N ASP A 50 1.34 -0.51 -2.30
CA ASP A 50 0.12 -1.32 -2.28
C ASP A 50 -1.00 -0.60 -1.56
N LEU A 51 -0.65 0.15 -0.52
CA LEU A 51 -1.64 0.79 0.36
C LEU A 51 -2.06 2.16 -0.15
N ARG A 52 -1.24 2.79 -0.96
CA ARG A 52 -1.58 4.07 -1.60
C ARG A 52 -1.24 3.98 -3.09
N PRO A 53 -1.97 3.16 -3.83
CA PRO A 53 -1.60 2.88 -5.22
C PRO A 53 -1.69 4.08 -6.15
N ALA A 54 -2.51 5.07 -5.81
CA ALA A 54 -2.71 6.22 -6.70
C ALA A 54 -1.62 7.28 -6.57
N ASP A 55 -1.05 7.42 -5.39
CA ASP A 55 -0.17 8.58 -5.14
C ASP A 55 1.09 8.25 -4.34
N TRP A 56 1.44 6.98 -4.20
CA TRP A 56 2.65 6.61 -3.46
C TRP A 56 3.89 7.33 -3.99
N HIS A 57 3.95 7.52 -5.28
CA HIS A 57 5.13 8.11 -5.92
C HIS A 57 5.25 9.61 -5.64
N ARG A 58 4.13 10.25 -5.30
CA ARG A 58 4.16 11.66 -4.92
C ARG A 58 4.55 11.84 -3.46
N ILE A 59 4.15 10.89 -2.62
CA ILE A 59 4.44 10.95 -1.18
C ILE A 59 5.86 10.47 -0.91
N TRP A 60 6.27 9.42 -1.61
CA TRP A 60 7.59 8.83 -1.43
C TRP A 60 8.31 8.74 -2.78
N PRO A 61 8.73 9.87 -3.35
CA PRO A 61 9.41 9.83 -4.65
C PRO A 61 10.67 9.01 -4.63
N GLU A 62 11.28 8.84 -3.47
CA GLU A 62 12.49 8.01 -3.34
C GLU A 62 12.20 6.54 -3.65
N LEU A 63 10.95 6.13 -3.67
CA LEU A 63 10.60 4.74 -4.01
C LEU A 63 10.48 4.51 -5.51
N ILE A 64 10.48 5.57 -6.30
CA ILE A 64 10.39 5.42 -7.77
C ILE A 64 11.65 4.71 -8.22
N GLY A 65 11.45 3.59 -8.93
CA GLY A 65 12.58 2.78 -9.39
C GLY A 65 13.17 1.85 -8.35
N ALA A 66 12.62 1.83 -7.14
CA ALA A 66 13.08 0.89 -6.13
C ALA A 66 12.74 -0.54 -6.54
N GLU A 67 13.48 -1.49 -6.00
CA GLU A 67 13.25 -2.89 -6.32
C GLU A 67 11.84 -3.29 -5.95
N GLY A 68 11.12 -3.86 -6.92
CA GLY A 68 9.74 -4.29 -6.71
C GLY A 68 8.71 -3.18 -6.86
N ALA A 69 9.13 -1.94 -7.06
CA ALA A 69 8.19 -0.84 -7.21
C ALA A 69 7.41 -0.96 -8.52
N PRO A 70 6.11 -0.67 -8.50
CA PRO A 70 5.32 -0.70 -9.72
C PRO A 70 5.64 0.51 -10.59
N ALA A 71 5.15 0.47 -11.81
CA ALA A 71 5.24 1.63 -12.69
C ALA A 71 4.39 2.76 -12.08
N ILE A 72 4.79 3.99 -12.37
CA ILE A 72 4.02 5.15 -11.93
C ILE A 72 2.63 5.06 -12.59
N PRO A 73 1.56 5.32 -11.82
CA PRO A 73 0.22 5.24 -12.39
C PRO A 73 0.01 6.12 -13.62
N ALA A 74 -1.08 5.88 -14.30
CA ALA A 74 -1.30 6.37 -15.65
C ALA A 74 -1.26 7.88 -15.83
N GLU A 75 -1.27 8.62 -14.74
CA GLU A 75 -1.19 10.08 -14.87
C GLU A 75 0.09 10.51 -15.58
N GLN A 76 1.11 9.68 -15.60
CA GLN A 76 2.30 10.05 -16.34
C GLN A 76 1.97 10.25 -17.81
N GLY A 77 0.93 9.62 -18.28
CA GLY A 77 0.50 9.82 -19.63
C GLY A 77 -0.06 11.21 -19.90
N ALA A 78 -0.43 11.90 -18.83
CA ALA A 78 -0.96 13.25 -18.95
C ALA A 78 0.12 14.31 -19.01
N ALA A 79 1.31 13.94 -18.70
CA ALA A 79 2.41 14.90 -18.66
C ALA A 79 2.77 15.43 -20.02
#